data_cfcdfe37b132a202517ab788281bceca
#
_entry.id   cfcdfe37b132a202517ab788281bceca
#
_cell.length_a   1.000
_cell.length_b   1.000
_cell.length_c   1.000
_cell.angle_alpha   90.00
_cell.angle_beta   90.00
_cell.angle_gamma   90.00
#
_symmetry.space_group_name_H-M   'P 1'
#
loop_
_entity.id
_entity.type
_entity.pdbx_description
1 polymer ?
#
loop_
_entity_poly.entity_id
_entity_poly.type
_entity_poly.pdbx_seq_one_letter_code
_entity_poly.pdbx_strand_id
1 'polypeptide(L)'
;MKLRFSCLLMMIVLPAIIFAQIASTVPINLPKDAPVQVSIADAKTGNMLSHEIVVFKSRANNTEFQGLSDSTGKFALRLPNGTKYDIFILGFHDSTSYNVLDIPALKDNQFYKNPFNVDIQFEAPKSFVLDNCTFETGKATLQPEAYKVVDELAEYLKRKEDERIEVGGHTDNVGKPDANQILSTNRANTVRAYLLTKGVAPDRVTAKGYGSLIPVAENTTAEGRGLNRRTEVKILE
;
A
#
# COMPACT_ATOMS: atom_id res chain seq x y z
N MET A 1 75.14 1.94 70.08
CA MET A 1 75.32 0.70 69.33
C MET A 1 74.09 0.50 68.51
N LYS A 2 74.09 0.94 67.23
CA LYS A 2 72.91 0.92 66.34
C LYS A 2 73.09 -0.19 65.30
N LEU A 3 72.28 -1.23 65.41
CA LEU A 3 72.26 -2.36 64.50
C LEU A 3 71.53 -1.94 63.23
N ARG A 4 72.15 -1.96 62.02
CA ARG A 4 71.55 -1.74 60.71
C ARG A 4 71.16 -3.10 60.14
N PHE A 5 69.85 -3.36 60.03
CA PHE A 5 69.33 -4.48 59.28
C PHE A 5 69.25 -4.03 57.77
N SER A 6 70.04 -4.70 56.94
CA SER A 6 69.97 -4.58 55.51
C SER A 6 68.93 -5.57 54.96
N CYS A 7 67.82 -5.05 54.48
CA CYS A 7 66.74 -5.86 53.83
C CYS A 7 67.10 -6.05 52.38
N LEU A 8 67.50 -7.27 52.00
CA LEU A 8 67.79 -7.67 50.65
C LEU A 8 66.46 -7.94 49.95
N LEU A 9 66.00 -7.02 49.04
CA LEU A 9 64.78 -7.18 48.29
C LEU A 9 65.05 -8.10 47.08
N MET A 10 64.59 -9.34 47.16
CA MET A 10 64.70 -10.34 46.11
C MET A 10 63.58 -10.07 45.07
N MET A 11 63.91 -9.46 43.93
CA MET A 11 63.00 -9.22 42.82
C MET A 11 62.69 -10.55 42.13
N ILE A 12 61.52 -11.10 42.41
CA ILE A 12 61.00 -12.26 41.65
C ILE A 12 60.43 -11.72 40.31
N VAL A 13 61.16 -11.93 39.22
CA VAL A 13 60.66 -11.68 37.86
C VAL A 13 59.73 -12.84 37.47
N LEU A 14 58.44 -12.64 37.57
CA LEU A 14 57.46 -13.54 36.99
C LEU A 14 57.41 -13.36 35.46
N PRO A 15 57.51 -14.43 34.66
CA PRO A 15 57.34 -14.32 33.22
C PRO A 15 55.91 -13.91 32.92
N ALA A 16 55.71 -12.79 32.25
CA ALA A 16 54.43 -12.39 31.72
C ALA A 16 54.01 -13.38 30.63
N ILE A 17 53.09 -14.27 30.98
CA ILE A 17 52.41 -15.11 30.00
C ILE A 17 51.47 -14.21 29.21
N ILE A 18 51.88 -13.81 28.02
CA ILE A 18 51.04 -13.12 27.05
C ILE A 18 50.00 -14.16 26.57
N PHE A 19 48.82 -14.13 27.17
CA PHE A 19 47.65 -14.76 26.53
C PHE A 19 47.35 -13.98 25.28
N ALA A 20 47.85 -14.48 24.15
CA ALA A 20 47.30 -14.08 22.84
C ALA A 20 45.82 -14.49 22.85
N GLN A 21 44.95 -13.52 23.09
CA GLN A 21 43.55 -13.69 22.80
C GLN A 21 43.43 -13.94 21.30
N ILE A 22 43.26 -15.19 20.90
CA ILE A 22 42.80 -15.56 19.61
C ILE A 22 41.38 -15.00 19.56
N ALA A 23 41.23 -13.80 19.02
CA ALA A 23 39.92 -13.31 18.62
C ALA A 23 39.36 -14.29 17.62
N SER A 24 38.53 -15.19 18.10
CA SER A 24 37.69 -16.04 17.27
C SER A 24 36.84 -15.08 16.44
N THR A 25 37.26 -14.80 15.20
CA THR A 25 36.45 -14.09 14.23
C THR A 25 35.34 -15.05 13.81
N VAL A 26 34.26 -15.07 14.61
CA VAL A 26 33.00 -15.61 14.12
C VAL A 26 32.70 -14.81 12.86
N PRO A 27 32.54 -15.45 11.69
CA PRO A 27 32.22 -14.71 10.49
C PRO A 27 30.86 -14.04 10.70
N ILE A 28 30.86 -12.72 10.84
CA ILE A 28 29.63 -11.94 10.92
C ILE A 28 28.99 -12.09 9.56
N ASN A 29 27.96 -12.93 9.48
CA ASN A 29 27.17 -13.11 8.27
C ASN A 29 26.30 -11.87 8.09
N LEU A 30 26.86 -10.83 7.50
CA LEU A 30 26.17 -9.57 7.24
C LEU A 30 25.08 -9.79 6.20
N PRO A 31 23.89 -9.25 6.42
CA PRO A 31 22.79 -9.40 5.46
C PRO A 31 23.18 -8.83 4.10
N LYS A 32 23.03 -9.62 3.06
CA LYS A 32 23.26 -9.18 1.67
C LYS A 32 22.10 -8.37 1.09
N ASP A 33 20.91 -8.48 1.71
CA ASP A 33 19.74 -7.72 1.28
C ASP A 33 19.89 -6.24 1.64
N ALA A 34 19.45 -5.38 0.72
CA ALA A 34 19.49 -3.94 0.89
C ALA A 34 18.39 -3.47 1.85
N PRO A 35 18.71 -2.70 2.90
CA PRO A 35 17.69 -2.03 3.70
C PRO A 35 17.08 -0.90 2.87
N VAL A 36 15.74 -0.82 2.84
CA VAL A 36 14.99 0.21 2.12
C VAL A 36 14.05 0.88 3.13
N GLN A 37 14.06 2.22 3.15
CA GLN A 37 13.13 3.06 3.89
C GLN A 37 12.23 3.78 2.91
N VAL A 38 10.92 3.69 3.14
CA VAL A 38 9.91 4.29 2.26
C VAL A 38 9.13 5.34 3.03
N SER A 39 8.90 6.48 2.41
CA SER A 39 7.96 7.49 2.86
C SER A 39 6.96 7.82 1.77
N ILE A 40 5.68 8.01 2.12
CA ILE A 40 4.61 8.30 1.18
C ILE A 40 3.87 9.54 1.66
N ALA A 41 3.75 10.52 0.78
CA ALA A 41 3.03 11.76 1.04
C ALA A 41 2.07 12.10 -0.12
N ASP A 42 1.01 12.80 0.18
CA ASP A 42 0.12 13.38 -0.81
C ASP A 42 0.86 14.47 -1.61
N ALA A 43 0.83 14.35 -2.93
CA ALA A 43 1.58 15.22 -3.83
C ALA A 43 1.13 16.69 -3.81
N LYS A 44 -0.11 16.97 -3.39
CA LYS A 44 -0.67 18.33 -3.33
C LYS A 44 -0.50 19.00 -1.98
N THR A 45 -0.76 18.25 -0.92
CA THR A 45 -0.79 18.79 0.44
C THR A 45 0.52 18.58 1.19
N GLY A 46 1.33 17.61 0.78
CA GLY A 46 2.52 17.15 1.49
C GLY A 46 2.21 16.33 2.76
N ASN A 47 0.94 16.06 3.04
CA ASN A 47 0.54 15.25 4.19
C ASN A 47 0.99 13.80 3.99
N MET A 48 1.47 13.19 5.07
CA MET A 48 1.87 11.79 5.04
C MET A 48 0.64 10.89 4.89
N LEU A 49 0.76 9.87 4.01
CA LEU A 49 -0.33 8.94 3.71
C LEU A 49 -0.13 7.62 4.46
N SER A 50 -1.07 7.31 5.35
CA SER A 50 -1.12 6.04 6.09
C SER A 50 -1.84 4.95 5.29
N HIS A 51 -1.55 3.68 5.63
CA HIS A 51 -2.21 2.50 5.06
C HIS A 51 -2.09 2.37 3.52
N GLU A 52 -1.03 2.96 2.94
CA GLU A 52 -0.70 2.74 1.53
C GLU A 52 0.15 1.48 1.37
N ILE A 53 -0.24 0.65 0.41
CA ILE A 53 0.55 -0.54 0.05
C ILE A 53 1.45 -0.19 -1.12
N VAL A 54 2.76 -0.36 -0.92
CA VAL A 54 3.76 -0.20 -1.98
C VAL A 54 4.34 -1.55 -2.32
N VAL A 55 4.36 -1.87 -3.59
CA VAL A 55 4.90 -3.11 -4.15
C VAL A 55 6.18 -2.81 -4.89
N PHE A 56 7.21 -3.61 -4.62
CA PHE A 56 8.48 -3.62 -5.33
C PHE A 56 8.58 -4.92 -6.13
N LYS A 57 8.43 -4.82 -7.44
CA LYS A 57 8.49 -5.96 -8.35
C LYS A 57 9.86 -6.09 -8.97
N SER A 58 10.56 -7.19 -8.67
CA SER A 58 11.88 -7.49 -9.21
C SER A 58 11.84 -7.71 -10.71
N ARG A 59 12.67 -6.98 -11.48
CA ARG A 59 12.83 -7.19 -12.91
C ARG A 59 13.59 -8.50 -13.26
N ALA A 60 14.33 -9.06 -12.29
CA ALA A 60 15.10 -10.27 -12.53
C ALA A 60 14.23 -11.53 -12.57
N ASN A 61 13.19 -11.60 -11.73
CA ASN A 61 12.41 -12.83 -11.54
C ASN A 61 10.91 -12.57 -11.27
N ASN A 62 10.42 -11.34 -11.42
CA ASN A 62 9.04 -10.92 -11.14
C ASN A 62 8.57 -11.16 -9.69
N THR A 63 9.47 -11.46 -8.75
CA THR A 63 9.10 -11.58 -7.34
C THR A 63 8.65 -10.22 -6.81
N GLU A 64 7.56 -10.22 -6.05
CA GLU A 64 6.99 -9.02 -5.46
C GLU A 64 7.25 -8.98 -3.95
N PHE A 65 7.66 -7.81 -3.47
CA PHE A 65 7.85 -7.47 -2.07
C PHE A 65 6.94 -6.29 -1.78
N GLN A 66 6.26 -6.30 -0.65
CA GLN A 66 5.32 -5.22 -0.32
C GLN A 66 5.53 -4.71 1.10
N GLY A 67 5.17 -3.46 1.32
CA GLY A 67 5.10 -2.84 2.62
C GLY A 67 3.85 -1.99 2.74
N LEU A 68 3.39 -1.81 3.96
CA LEU A 68 2.24 -1.00 4.34
C LEU A 68 2.74 0.21 5.12
N SER A 69 2.37 1.43 4.70
CA SER A 69 2.73 2.64 5.46
C SER A 69 1.96 2.70 6.79
N ASP A 70 2.68 3.06 7.84
CA ASP A 70 2.14 3.29 9.17
C ASP A 70 1.42 4.65 9.28
N SER A 71 0.97 5.02 10.48
CA SER A 71 0.31 6.32 10.75
C SER A 71 1.19 7.54 10.44
N THR A 72 2.49 7.37 10.27
CA THR A 72 3.43 8.43 9.86
C THR A 72 3.76 8.38 8.37
N GLY A 73 3.06 7.56 7.59
CA GLY A 73 3.27 7.38 6.16
C GLY A 73 4.56 6.67 5.80
N LYS A 74 5.13 5.85 6.71
CA LYS A 74 6.45 5.24 6.53
C LYS A 74 6.42 3.74 6.77
N PHE A 75 7.37 3.05 6.15
CA PHE A 75 7.73 1.67 6.47
C PHE A 75 9.15 1.36 6.04
N ALA A 76 9.65 0.21 6.47
CA ALA A 76 10.96 -0.30 6.06
C ALA A 76 10.86 -1.77 5.66
N LEU A 77 11.66 -2.17 4.67
CA LEU A 77 11.78 -3.56 4.24
C LEU A 77 13.22 -3.85 3.80
N ARG A 78 13.48 -5.09 3.46
CA ARG A 78 14.77 -5.51 2.87
C ARG A 78 14.50 -6.14 1.50
N LEU A 79 15.31 -5.75 0.51
CA LEU A 79 15.19 -6.25 -0.86
C LEU A 79 16.49 -6.95 -1.28
N PRO A 80 16.42 -8.10 -1.97
CA PRO A 80 17.56 -8.72 -2.60
C PRO A 80 18.36 -7.76 -3.49
N ASN A 81 19.68 -7.91 -3.49
CA ASN A 81 20.57 -7.07 -4.28
C ASN A 81 20.73 -7.54 -5.74
N GLY A 82 21.33 -6.71 -6.58
CA GLY A 82 21.71 -7.07 -7.94
C GLY A 82 20.59 -6.98 -8.96
N THR A 83 19.52 -6.25 -8.67
CA THR A 83 18.42 -6.07 -9.62
C THR A 83 17.74 -4.71 -9.46
N LYS A 84 16.90 -4.38 -10.46
CA LYS A 84 15.99 -3.24 -10.43
C LYS A 84 14.60 -3.68 -10.00
N TYR A 85 13.92 -2.80 -9.30
CA TYR A 85 12.55 -3.01 -8.85
C TYR A 85 11.65 -1.93 -9.43
N ASP A 86 10.59 -2.34 -10.12
CA ASP A 86 9.49 -1.44 -10.45
C ASP A 86 8.65 -1.22 -9.19
N ILE A 87 8.34 0.04 -8.89
CA ILE A 87 7.58 0.45 -7.71
C ILE A 87 6.15 0.74 -8.14
N PHE A 88 5.19 0.11 -7.46
CA PHE A 88 3.76 0.34 -7.64
C PHE A 88 3.12 0.75 -6.33
N ILE A 89 2.17 1.66 -6.39
CA ILE A 89 1.27 1.96 -5.28
C ILE A 89 -0.04 1.25 -5.58
N LEU A 90 -0.48 0.37 -4.69
CA LEU A 90 -1.75 -0.33 -4.84
C LEU A 90 -2.89 0.57 -4.39
N GLY A 91 -3.57 1.19 -5.36
CA GLY A 91 -4.91 1.73 -5.19
C GLY A 91 -5.97 0.64 -5.34
N PHE A 92 -7.22 1.07 -5.47
CA PHE A 92 -8.29 0.16 -5.86
C PHE A 92 -8.22 -0.06 -7.38
N HIS A 93 -7.78 -1.25 -7.81
CA HIS A 93 -7.57 -1.64 -9.22
C HIS A 93 -6.56 -0.79 -10.01
N ASP A 94 -5.78 0.04 -9.34
CA ASP A 94 -4.71 0.80 -9.99
C ASP A 94 -3.36 0.14 -9.72
N SER A 95 -2.62 -0.11 -10.80
CA SER A 95 -1.28 -0.69 -10.77
C SER A 95 -0.28 0.20 -11.53
N THR A 96 -0.44 1.50 -11.42
CA THR A 96 0.45 2.45 -12.09
C THR A 96 1.85 2.34 -11.54
N SER A 97 2.82 2.07 -12.42
CA SER A 97 4.24 2.11 -12.04
C SER A 97 4.63 3.53 -11.66
N TYR A 98 5.11 3.69 -10.43
CA TYR A 98 5.53 5.00 -9.91
C TYR A 98 6.98 5.34 -10.30
N ASN A 99 7.90 4.41 -10.06
CA ASN A 99 9.34 4.66 -10.26
C ASN A 99 10.10 3.32 -10.31
N VAL A 100 11.42 3.41 -10.45
CA VAL A 100 12.34 2.25 -10.46
C VAL A 100 13.41 2.46 -9.40
N LEU A 101 13.57 1.48 -8.51
CA LEU A 101 14.67 1.41 -7.56
C LEU A 101 15.75 0.47 -8.10
N ASP A 102 16.98 0.95 -8.24
CA ASP A 102 18.13 0.16 -8.64
C ASP A 102 18.94 -0.23 -7.40
N ILE A 103 19.05 -1.51 -7.12
CA ILE A 103 19.88 -2.04 -6.03
C ILE A 103 21.08 -2.77 -6.63
N PRO A 104 22.29 -2.17 -6.57
CA PRO A 104 23.50 -2.77 -7.16
C PRO A 104 23.82 -4.13 -6.56
N ALA A 105 24.49 -4.96 -7.32
CA ALA A 105 25.03 -6.23 -6.79
C ALA A 105 26.19 -5.96 -5.82
N LEU A 106 26.20 -6.71 -4.71
CA LEU A 106 27.34 -6.71 -3.77
C LEU A 106 28.42 -7.70 -4.23
N LYS A 107 29.68 -7.28 -4.13
CA LYS A 107 30.82 -8.19 -4.20
C LYS A 107 30.96 -8.98 -2.90
N ASP A 108 31.80 -10.01 -2.91
CA ASP A 108 32.10 -10.77 -1.70
C ASP A 108 32.59 -9.86 -0.58
N ASN A 109 32.13 -10.12 0.64
CA ASN A 109 32.44 -9.36 1.86
C ASN A 109 31.95 -7.90 1.88
N GLN A 110 31.05 -7.50 0.98
CA GLN A 110 30.38 -6.21 1.03
C GLN A 110 28.99 -6.28 1.67
N PHE A 111 28.53 -5.17 2.20
CA PHE A 111 27.17 -4.97 2.73
C PHE A 111 26.76 -3.51 2.56
N TYR A 112 25.45 -3.24 2.61
CA TYR A 112 24.92 -1.88 2.57
C TYR A 112 25.02 -1.24 3.95
N LYS A 113 25.76 -0.13 4.04
CA LYS A 113 25.91 0.64 5.29
C LYS A 113 24.68 1.51 5.58
N ASN A 114 24.10 2.08 4.52
CA ASN A 114 22.97 2.99 4.61
C ASN A 114 21.75 2.40 3.91
N PRO A 115 20.54 2.73 4.35
CA PRO A 115 19.33 2.36 3.63
C PRO A 115 19.21 3.13 2.31
N PHE A 116 18.51 2.53 1.36
CA PHE A 116 17.98 3.21 0.20
C PHE A 116 16.71 3.95 0.61
N ASN A 117 16.64 5.24 0.37
CA ASN A 117 15.45 6.03 0.67
C ASN A 117 14.58 6.14 -0.58
N VAL A 118 13.30 5.84 -0.44
CA VAL A 118 12.28 5.94 -1.48
C VAL A 118 11.20 6.89 -0.99
N ASP A 119 11.24 8.12 -1.49
CA ASP A 119 10.25 9.15 -1.14
C ASP A 119 9.21 9.24 -2.27
N ILE A 120 7.99 8.86 -1.95
CA ILE A 120 6.87 8.77 -2.87
C ILE A 120 5.97 9.99 -2.68
N GLN A 121 5.73 10.72 -3.77
CA GLN A 121 4.70 11.74 -3.86
C GLN A 121 3.56 11.17 -4.69
N PHE A 122 2.43 10.89 -4.06
CA PHE A 122 1.31 10.21 -4.68
C PHE A 122 0.03 11.05 -4.52
N GLU A 123 -0.72 11.17 -5.59
CA GLU A 123 -2.07 11.73 -5.56
C GLU A 123 -3.07 10.59 -5.67
N ALA A 124 -3.70 10.24 -4.54
CA ALA A 124 -4.75 9.23 -4.54
C ALA A 124 -5.94 9.71 -5.39
N PRO A 125 -6.51 8.85 -6.26
CA PRO A 125 -7.70 9.20 -7.02
C PRO A 125 -8.84 9.52 -6.06
N LYS A 126 -9.53 10.65 -6.29
CA LYS A 126 -10.68 11.05 -5.47
C LYS A 126 -11.94 10.23 -5.74
N SER A 127 -11.99 9.58 -6.88
CA SER A 127 -13.07 8.65 -7.25
C SER A 127 -12.60 7.61 -8.27
N PHE A 128 -13.28 6.48 -8.32
CA PHE A 128 -13.06 5.42 -9.30
C PHE A 128 -14.37 4.69 -9.60
N VAL A 129 -14.42 4.06 -10.76
CA VAL A 129 -15.56 3.23 -11.17
C VAL A 129 -15.34 1.81 -10.65
N LEU A 130 -16.40 1.19 -10.12
CA LEU A 130 -16.41 -0.25 -9.81
C LEU A 130 -16.67 -1.03 -11.10
N ASP A 131 -15.60 -1.37 -11.80
CA ASP A 131 -15.70 -2.19 -13.01
C ASP A 131 -16.35 -3.55 -12.67
N ASN A 132 -17.22 -4.02 -13.56
CA ASN A 132 -18.00 -5.24 -13.36
C ASN A 132 -19.00 -5.23 -12.18
N CYS A 133 -19.26 -4.10 -11.55
CA CYS A 133 -20.34 -3.96 -10.59
C CYS A 133 -21.69 -3.87 -11.33
N THR A 134 -22.14 -5.02 -11.85
CA THR A 134 -23.32 -5.12 -12.71
C THR A 134 -24.56 -5.55 -11.92
N PHE A 135 -25.73 -5.14 -12.44
CA PHE A 135 -27.05 -5.45 -11.87
C PHE A 135 -27.94 -6.15 -12.90
N GLU A 136 -28.94 -6.88 -12.42
CA GLU A 136 -29.99 -7.38 -13.30
C GLU A 136 -30.67 -6.21 -14.02
N THR A 137 -31.08 -6.45 -15.28
CA THR A 137 -31.70 -5.41 -16.11
C THR A 137 -32.93 -4.81 -15.44
N GLY A 138 -32.92 -3.48 -15.27
CA GLY A 138 -34.03 -2.74 -14.64
C GLY A 138 -34.16 -2.94 -13.13
N LYS A 139 -33.27 -3.70 -12.49
CA LYS A 139 -33.31 -3.99 -11.06
C LYS A 139 -32.07 -3.45 -10.31
N ALA A 140 -32.15 -3.48 -8.99
CA ALA A 140 -31.05 -3.19 -8.08
C ALA A 140 -30.40 -4.46 -7.48
N THR A 141 -30.71 -5.65 -8.03
CA THR A 141 -30.10 -6.90 -7.60
C THR A 141 -28.74 -7.05 -8.28
N LEU A 142 -27.67 -7.23 -7.49
CA LEU A 142 -26.33 -7.50 -8.02
C LEU A 142 -26.30 -8.84 -8.77
N GLN A 143 -25.61 -8.85 -9.90
CA GLN A 143 -25.30 -10.10 -10.58
C GLN A 143 -24.18 -10.86 -9.84
N PRO A 144 -24.07 -12.18 -9.99
CA PRO A 144 -23.08 -12.99 -9.29
C PRO A 144 -21.64 -12.48 -9.46
N GLU A 145 -21.30 -12.00 -10.64
CA GLU A 145 -19.97 -11.49 -10.98
C GLU A 145 -19.61 -10.22 -10.22
N ALA A 146 -20.62 -9.40 -9.88
CA ALA A 146 -20.44 -8.14 -9.18
C ALA A 146 -19.98 -8.32 -7.71
N TYR A 147 -20.28 -9.46 -7.09
CA TYR A 147 -19.88 -9.70 -5.70
C TYR A 147 -18.37 -9.69 -5.52
N LYS A 148 -17.62 -10.15 -6.51
CA LYS A 148 -16.16 -10.16 -6.44
C LYS A 148 -15.58 -8.75 -6.27
N VAL A 149 -15.98 -7.80 -7.12
CA VAL A 149 -15.47 -6.42 -7.04
C VAL A 149 -15.92 -5.70 -5.78
N VAL A 150 -17.13 -5.99 -5.27
CA VAL A 150 -17.61 -5.40 -4.02
C VAL A 150 -16.91 -6.02 -2.79
N ASP A 151 -16.53 -7.32 -2.85
CA ASP A 151 -15.67 -7.95 -1.85
C ASP A 151 -14.26 -7.31 -1.82
N GLU A 152 -13.68 -7.06 -2.99
CA GLU A 152 -12.39 -6.38 -3.11
C GLU A 152 -12.45 -4.95 -2.53
N LEU A 153 -13.57 -4.23 -2.75
CA LEU A 153 -13.80 -2.92 -2.14
C LEU A 153 -13.94 -3.02 -0.61
N ALA A 154 -14.60 -4.05 -0.10
CA ALA A 154 -14.69 -4.28 1.34
C ALA A 154 -13.31 -4.51 1.96
N GLU A 155 -12.47 -5.33 1.34
CA GLU A 155 -11.09 -5.57 1.79
C GLU A 155 -10.21 -4.32 1.68
N TYR A 156 -10.39 -3.51 0.62
CA TYR A 156 -9.73 -2.21 0.51
C TYR A 156 -10.10 -1.30 1.70
N LEU A 157 -11.39 -1.15 2.00
CA LEU A 157 -11.86 -0.32 3.11
C LEU A 157 -11.43 -0.84 4.50
N LYS A 158 -11.23 -2.13 4.67
CA LYS A 158 -10.68 -2.70 5.91
C LYS A 158 -9.22 -2.33 6.12
N ARG A 159 -8.43 -2.22 5.04
CA ARG A 159 -7.04 -1.75 5.13
C ARG A 159 -6.93 -0.24 5.33
N LYS A 160 -7.85 0.53 4.72
CA LYS A 160 -7.92 1.99 4.77
C LYS A 160 -8.90 2.43 5.85
N GLU A 161 -8.56 2.19 7.13
CA GLU A 161 -9.49 2.34 8.26
C GLU A 161 -10.07 3.74 8.41
N ASP A 162 -9.33 4.78 8.01
CA ASP A 162 -9.73 6.18 8.11
C ASP A 162 -10.56 6.68 6.92
N GLU A 163 -10.59 5.93 5.81
CA GLU A 163 -11.30 6.37 4.61
C GLU A 163 -12.81 6.21 4.75
N ARG A 164 -13.50 7.24 4.28
CA ARG A 164 -14.96 7.30 4.12
C ARG A 164 -15.29 7.41 2.65
N ILE A 165 -16.35 6.74 2.20
CA ILE A 165 -16.73 6.72 0.79
C ILE A 165 -18.20 7.08 0.57
N GLU A 166 -18.47 7.60 -0.61
CA GLU A 166 -19.80 7.64 -1.19
C GLU A 166 -19.87 6.65 -2.34
N VAL A 167 -20.84 5.73 -2.29
CA VAL A 167 -21.21 4.87 -3.43
C VAL A 167 -22.23 5.61 -4.27
N GLY A 168 -21.84 6.00 -5.48
CA GLY A 168 -22.66 6.70 -6.47
C GLY A 168 -23.27 5.74 -7.50
N GLY A 169 -24.58 5.72 -7.62
CA GLY A 169 -25.28 4.98 -8.68
C GLY A 169 -25.64 5.88 -9.85
N HIS A 170 -25.37 5.42 -11.08
CA HIS A 170 -25.67 6.18 -12.32
C HIS A 170 -26.45 5.33 -13.31
N THR A 171 -27.25 5.98 -14.15
CA THR A 171 -27.97 5.38 -15.29
C THR A 171 -27.62 6.10 -16.58
N ASP A 172 -27.98 5.51 -17.70
CA ASP A 172 -28.10 6.22 -18.94
C ASP A 172 -29.41 7.08 -18.96
N ASN A 173 -29.67 7.76 -20.05
CA ASN A 173 -30.84 8.62 -20.23
C ASN A 173 -32.10 7.88 -20.71
N VAL A 174 -32.08 6.56 -20.82
CA VAL A 174 -33.24 5.78 -21.27
C VAL A 174 -34.24 5.67 -20.13
N GLY A 175 -35.50 6.00 -20.41
CA GLY A 175 -36.58 5.95 -19.45
C GLY A 175 -36.91 7.30 -18.79
N LYS A 176 -37.76 7.28 -17.77
CA LYS A 176 -38.17 8.49 -17.05
C LYS A 176 -37.10 8.94 -16.06
N PRO A 177 -36.78 10.23 -15.94
CA PRO A 177 -35.76 10.72 -15.01
C PRO A 177 -35.99 10.27 -13.55
N ASP A 178 -37.24 10.34 -13.06
CA ASP A 178 -37.57 9.93 -11.69
C ASP A 178 -37.33 8.44 -11.46
N ALA A 179 -37.67 7.58 -12.47
CA ALA A 179 -37.42 6.15 -12.40
C ALA A 179 -35.90 5.85 -12.36
N ASN A 180 -35.13 6.58 -13.15
CA ASN A 180 -33.65 6.49 -13.16
C ASN A 180 -33.06 6.95 -11.84
N GLN A 181 -33.59 8.01 -11.25
CA GLN A 181 -33.18 8.47 -9.92
C GLN A 181 -33.43 7.42 -8.85
N ILE A 182 -34.62 6.82 -8.83
CA ILE A 182 -34.98 5.74 -7.90
C ILE A 182 -34.09 4.51 -8.11
N LEU A 183 -33.93 4.07 -9.38
CA LEU A 183 -33.13 2.89 -9.70
C LEU A 183 -31.66 3.06 -9.27
N SER A 184 -31.06 4.20 -9.59
CA SER A 184 -29.67 4.50 -9.22
C SER A 184 -29.47 4.56 -7.71
N THR A 185 -30.42 5.16 -6.97
CA THR A 185 -30.40 5.21 -5.51
C THR A 185 -30.49 3.80 -4.91
N ASN A 186 -31.40 2.96 -5.44
CA ASN A 186 -31.55 1.59 -4.96
C ASN A 186 -30.28 0.75 -5.22
N ARG A 187 -29.61 0.93 -6.37
CA ARG A 187 -28.37 0.25 -6.71
C ARG A 187 -27.23 0.63 -5.76
N ALA A 188 -27.05 1.94 -5.52
CA ALA A 188 -26.07 2.43 -4.56
C ALA A 188 -26.32 1.86 -3.14
N ASN A 189 -27.58 1.84 -2.72
CA ASN A 189 -27.97 1.25 -1.42
C ASN A 189 -27.70 -0.25 -1.34
N THR A 190 -27.90 -1.00 -2.45
CA THR A 190 -27.57 -2.44 -2.47
C THR A 190 -26.07 -2.68 -2.26
N VAL A 191 -25.21 -1.93 -2.94
CA VAL A 191 -23.76 -2.03 -2.75
C VAL A 191 -23.38 -1.65 -1.31
N ARG A 192 -23.91 -0.54 -0.79
CA ARG A 192 -23.70 -0.14 0.60
C ARG A 192 -24.11 -1.23 1.57
N ALA A 193 -25.32 -1.75 1.44
CA ALA A 193 -25.82 -2.81 2.32
C ALA A 193 -24.91 -4.04 2.31
N TYR A 194 -24.41 -4.43 1.14
CA TYR A 194 -23.49 -5.54 1.03
C TYR A 194 -22.16 -5.27 1.73
N LEU A 195 -21.56 -4.07 1.56
CA LEU A 195 -20.33 -3.68 2.27
C LEU A 195 -20.50 -3.76 3.79
N LEU A 196 -21.66 -3.37 4.32
CA LEU A 196 -21.95 -3.49 5.76
C LEU A 196 -21.99 -4.97 6.22
N THR A 197 -22.51 -5.89 5.39
CA THR A 197 -22.47 -7.34 5.70
C THR A 197 -21.05 -7.90 5.73
N LYS A 198 -20.10 -7.23 5.06
CA LYS A 198 -18.67 -7.57 5.05
C LYS A 198 -17.88 -6.93 6.19
N GLY A 199 -18.56 -6.20 7.09
CA GLY A 199 -17.96 -5.63 8.28
C GLY A 199 -17.44 -4.19 8.12
N VAL A 200 -17.75 -3.51 7.01
CA VAL A 200 -17.46 -2.07 6.88
C VAL A 200 -18.43 -1.28 7.76
N ALA A 201 -17.90 -0.33 8.55
CA ALA A 201 -18.72 0.45 9.50
C ALA A 201 -19.73 1.36 8.77
N PRO A 202 -20.97 1.50 9.27
CA PRO A 202 -22.04 2.22 8.58
C PRO A 202 -21.80 3.71 8.35
N ASP A 203 -21.01 4.34 9.21
CA ASP A 203 -20.62 5.77 9.14
C ASP A 203 -19.51 6.04 8.11
N ARG A 204 -18.88 4.99 7.62
CA ARG A 204 -17.84 5.06 6.60
C ARG A 204 -18.37 4.96 5.16
N VAL A 205 -19.61 4.55 4.97
CA VAL A 205 -20.17 4.36 3.63
C VAL A 205 -21.50 5.07 3.51
N THR A 206 -21.58 6.05 2.62
CA THR A 206 -22.82 6.67 2.18
C THR A 206 -23.23 6.13 0.81
N ALA A 207 -24.51 6.26 0.44
CA ALA A 207 -25.00 5.82 -0.86
C ALA A 207 -25.86 6.93 -1.48
N LYS A 208 -25.65 7.22 -2.76
CA LYS A 208 -26.37 8.28 -3.47
C LYS A 208 -26.69 7.86 -4.91
N GLY A 209 -27.93 8.06 -5.33
CA GLY A 209 -28.31 7.95 -6.73
C GLY A 209 -28.14 9.27 -7.44
N TYR A 210 -27.60 9.23 -8.63
CA TYR A 210 -27.45 10.38 -9.52
C TYR A 210 -28.33 10.31 -10.77
N GLY A 211 -29.06 9.18 -10.96
CA GLY A 211 -29.84 8.98 -12.15
C GLY A 211 -28.99 9.15 -13.40
N SER A 212 -29.51 9.85 -14.40
CA SER A 212 -28.81 10.18 -15.63
C SER A 212 -28.21 11.60 -15.65
N LEU A 213 -28.13 12.26 -14.49
CA LEU A 213 -27.76 13.69 -14.40
C LEU A 213 -26.26 13.95 -14.62
N ILE A 214 -25.41 12.96 -14.39
CA ILE A 214 -23.95 13.10 -14.49
C ILE A 214 -23.40 12.05 -15.47
N PRO A 215 -23.60 12.26 -16.80
CA PRO A 215 -23.06 11.37 -17.81
C PRO A 215 -21.54 11.57 -17.93
N VAL A 216 -20.81 10.48 -18.18
CA VAL A 216 -19.36 10.48 -18.50
C VAL A 216 -19.10 10.25 -19.99
N ALA A 217 -20.14 9.86 -20.72
CA ALA A 217 -20.09 9.67 -22.17
C ALA A 217 -21.42 10.09 -22.80
N GLU A 218 -21.42 10.22 -24.12
CA GLU A 218 -22.63 10.58 -24.87
C GLU A 218 -23.67 9.48 -24.85
N ASN A 219 -24.91 9.84 -24.49
CA ASN A 219 -26.04 8.89 -24.46
C ASN A 219 -26.59 8.51 -25.85
N THR A 220 -26.06 9.10 -26.90
CA THR A 220 -26.49 8.83 -28.29
C THR A 220 -26.04 7.47 -28.79
N THR A 221 -24.91 6.95 -28.32
CA THR A 221 -24.36 5.64 -28.69
C THR A 221 -24.67 4.56 -27.62
N ALA A 222 -24.67 3.32 -28.05
CA ALA A 222 -24.85 2.18 -27.12
C ALA A 222 -23.68 2.06 -26.15
N GLU A 223 -22.46 2.30 -26.62
CA GLU A 223 -21.24 2.30 -25.86
C GLU A 223 -21.25 3.39 -24.78
N GLY A 224 -21.59 4.62 -25.16
CA GLY A 224 -21.69 5.75 -24.23
C GLY A 224 -22.75 5.54 -23.16
N ARG A 225 -23.92 5.00 -23.52
CA ARG A 225 -24.91 4.58 -22.52
C ARG A 225 -24.37 3.47 -21.58
N GLY A 226 -23.56 2.55 -22.13
CA GLY A 226 -22.89 1.52 -21.34
C GLY A 226 -22.00 2.13 -20.25
N LEU A 227 -21.17 3.11 -20.61
CA LEU A 227 -20.29 3.83 -19.68
C LEU A 227 -21.08 4.65 -18.63
N ASN A 228 -22.24 5.20 -19.03
CA ASN A 228 -23.08 5.95 -18.10
C ASN A 228 -23.78 5.07 -17.06
N ARG A 229 -24.08 3.79 -17.37
CA ARG A 229 -24.60 2.80 -16.41
C ARG A 229 -23.49 2.25 -15.56
N ARG A 230 -23.04 3.01 -14.55
CA ARG A 230 -21.92 2.68 -13.69
C ARG A 230 -22.24 2.81 -12.21
N THR A 231 -21.44 2.15 -11.40
CA THR A 231 -21.30 2.43 -9.97
C THR A 231 -19.95 3.11 -9.76
N GLU A 232 -19.96 4.27 -9.13
CA GLU A 232 -18.77 5.05 -8.82
C GLU A 232 -18.54 5.06 -7.31
N VAL A 233 -17.29 5.00 -6.89
CA VAL A 233 -16.88 5.22 -5.50
C VAL A 233 -16.14 6.54 -5.43
N LYS A 234 -16.57 7.42 -4.54
CA LYS A 234 -15.93 8.69 -4.26
C LYS A 234 -15.36 8.66 -2.85
N ILE A 235 -14.07 8.97 -2.72
CA ILE A 235 -13.41 9.11 -1.42
C ILE A 235 -13.82 10.47 -0.83
N LEU A 236 -14.27 10.47 0.43
CA LEU A 236 -14.71 11.65 1.16
C LEU A 236 -13.58 12.13 2.07
N GLU A 237 -13.32 13.43 2.07
CA GLU A 237 -12.36 14.10 2.96
C GLU A 237 -12.88 14.20 4.38
#